data_8f76231b27a70ab2453c617f57e96f56
#
_entry.id   8f76231b27a70ab2453c617f57e96f56
#
_cell.length_a   1.000
_cell.length_b   1.000
_cell.length_c   1.000
_cell.angle_alpha   90.00
_cell.angle_beta   90.00
_cell.angle_gamma   90.00
#
_symmetry.space_group_name_H-M   'P 1'
#
loop_
_entity.id
_entity.type
_entity.pdbx_description
1 polymer ?
#
loop_
_entity_poly.entity_id
_entity_poly.type
_entity_poly.pdbx_seq_one_letter_code
_entity_poly.pdbx_strand_id
1 'polypeptide(L)'
;MAVDTDLERRVLDLERILEVTRAIGSTVDLDELLGRIAAAATAVLDCERATVFLLDPERSELSSRVATGMADSPIHEIRFPVGRGIAGEVAATGRNVNISDPYNDPRFNPDFDRQSGFRTTSLLTLPLRGHDGGIVGVIQALNKRGGPFTSRDEVLLATLSAQAGVAVARQTLLEAAALQQRMRRDLEVARAIQQGLLPKHPPDLAGWDVAGWTQPADETGGDCYDWLQVPDGRLMIVIGDATGHGIGPALVSAEARALLRGTATQNQDLPRIVPHVNDLLGEDLREGTFVTAFIGFLDATEGMLDFTSAGHGPILSFSSASGTVTEHATHGTPLGMFPGMTYDPPSRVVLLPGDMLLLFTDGFYEWASPDGTQFGQDRLVDVVTRHRDLPAADIIRLVYDAVSVFARGTKQADDCTAVIVKRTTGPA
;
A
#
# COMPACT_ATOMS: atom_id res chain seq x y z
N MET A 1 -56.38 36.25 -1.85
CA MET A 1 -56.37 35.15 -2.85
C MET A 1 -55.01 34.93 -3.52
N ALA A 2 -54.35 35.98 -4.18
CA ALA A 2 -53.02 35.73 -4.83
C ALA A 2 -51.87 35.49 -3.85
N VAL A 3 -51.86 36.05 -2.65
CA VAL A 3 -50.82 35.87 -1.63
C VAL A 3 -50.93 34.50 -0.95
N ASP A 4 -52.14 33.94 -0.79
CA ASP A 4 -52.39 32.63 -0.20
C ASP A 4 -51.88 31.47 -1.11
N THR A 5 -52.08 31.61 -2.42
CA THR A 5 -51.63 30.62 -3.42
C THR A 5 -50.10 30.58 -3.56
N ASP A 6 -49.39 31.68 -3.33
CA ASP A 6 -47.91 31.71 -3.33
C ASP A 6 -47.35 31.04 -2.06
N LEU A 7 -47.95 31.30 -0.93
CA LEU A 7 -47.56 30.69 0.36
C LEU A 7 -47.80 29.15 0.37
N GLU A 8 -48.95 28.70 -0.11
CA GLU A 8 -49.25 27.27 -0.26
C GLU A 8 -48.27 26.55 -1.18
N ARG A 9 -47.90 27.18 -2.28
CA ARG A 9 -46.86 26.62 -3.21
C ARG A 9 -45.50 26.57 -2.57
N ARG A 10 -45.08 27.59 -1.81
CA ARG A 10 -43.80 27.59 -1.07
C ARG A 10 -43.72 26.49 -0.01
N VAL A 11 -44.83 26.25 0.70
CA VAL A 11 -44.91 25.16 1.69
C VAL A 11 -44.74 23.82 0.99
N LEU A 12 -45.43 23.59 -0.12
CA LEU A 12 -45.37 22.34 -0.87
C LEU A 12 -43.94 22.07 -1.43
N ASP A 13 -43.25 23.13 -1.90
CA ASP A 13 -41.87 23.01 -2.38
C ASP A 13 -40.90 22.65 -1.21
N LEU A 14 -41.09 23.28 -0.04
CA LEU A 14 -40.29 22.97 1.16
C LEU A 14 -40.53 21.55 1.67
N GLU A 15 -41.80 21.09 1.68
CA GLU A 15 -42.11 19.69 2.05
C GLU A 15 -41.45 18.69 1.10
N ARG A 16 -41.49 18.94 -0.21
CA ARG A 16 -40.80 18.11 -1.20
C ARG A 16 -39.26 18.10 -1.02
N ILE A 17 -38.65 19.24 -0.75
CA ILE A 17 -37.22 19.32 -0.46
C ILE A 17 -36.86 18.57 0.83
N LEU A 18 -37.68 18.68 1.88
CA LEU A 18 -37.45 17.96 3.12
C LEU A 18 -37.57 16.45 2.98
N GLU A 19 -38.55 15.96 2.21
CA GLU A 19 -38.72 14.55 1.91
C GLU A 19 -37.49 13.97 1.14
N VAL A 20 -37.07 14.71 0.12
CA VAL A 20 -35.87 14.38 -0.66
C VAL A 20 -34.62 14.41 0.22
N THR A 21 -34.45 15.40 1.07
CA THR A 21 -33.30 15.52 1.99
C THR A 21 -33.22 14.34 2.94
N ARG A 22 -34.37 13.87 3.47
CA ARG A 22 -34.41 12.65 4.29
C ARG A 22 -34.02 11.40 3.51
N ALA A 23 -34.52 11.26 2.29
CA ALA A 23 -34.20 10.12 1.42
C ALA A 23 -32.73 10.08 1.02
N ILE A 24 -32.12 11.24 0.73
CA ILE A 24 -30.68 11.41 0.44
C ILE A 24 -29.84 11.01 1.67
N GLY A 25 -30.23 11.44 2.87
CA GLY A 25 -29.47 11.19 4.09
C GLY A 25 -29.39 9.74 4.55
N SER A 26 -30.31 8.88 4.08
CA SER A 26 -30.39 7.46 4.45
C SER A 26 -29.71 6.50 3.47
N THR A 27 -29.18 6.99 2.35
CA THR A 27 -28.60 6.16 1.28
C THR A 27 -27.13 5.84 1.60
N VAL A 28 -26.75 4.58 1.40
CA VAL A 28 -25.43 4.03 1.78
C VAL A 28 -24.54 3.81 0.54
N ASP A 29 -25.11 3.78 -0.66
CA ASP A 29 -24.41 3.58 -1.93
C ASP A 29 -24.35 4.88 -2.71
N LEU A 30 -23.17 5.19 -3.29
CA LEU A 30 -22.94 6.46 -4.01
C LEU A 30 -23.76 6.54 -5.30
N ASP A 31 -23.84 5.46 -6.09
CA ASP A 31 -24.57 5.45 -7.36
C ASP A 31 -26.09 5.57 -7.11
N GLU A 32 -26.61 4.91 -6.07
CA GLU A 32 -27.99 5.07 -5.62
C GLU A 32 -28.25 6.50 -5.15
N LEU A 33 -27.33 7.09 -4.40
CA LEU A 33 -27.44 8.48 -3.94
C LEU A 33 -27.51 9.46 -5.12
N LEU A 34 -26.63 9.32 -6.11
CA LEU A 34 -26.63 10.15 -7.32
C LEU A 34 -27.94 10.02 -8.09
N GLY A 35 -28.45 8.81 -8.22
CA GLY A 35 -29.75 8.53 -8.86
C GLY A 35 -30.91 9.22 -8.15
N ARG A 36 -30.94 9.16 -6.82
CA ARG A 36 -31.96 9.84 -6.01
C ARG A 36 -31.87 11.36 -6.11
N ILE A 37 -30.67 11.93 -6.12
CA ILE A 37 -30.47 13.38 -6.31
C ILE A 37 -30.99 13.81 -7.69
N ALA A 38 -30.64 13.07 -8.76
CA ALA A 38 -31.08 13.38 -10.10
C ALA A 38 -32.60 13.27 -10.25
N ALA A 39 -33.22 12.22 -9.70
CA ALA A 39 -34.67 12.03 -9.70
C ALA A 39 -35.38 13.15 -8.94
N ALA A 40 -34.84 13.54 -7.79
CA ALA A 40 -35.36 14.64 -6.99
C ALA A 40 -35.31 15.98 -7.74
N ALA A 41 -34.19 16.30 -8.39
CA ALA A 41 -34.06 17.49 -9.19
C ALA A 41 -35.08 17.52 -10.35
N THR A 42 -35.26 16.37 -11.04
CA THR A 42 -36.24 16.23 -12.12
C THR A 42 -37.66 16.50 -11.62
N ALA A 43 -38.02 15.94 -10.44
CA ALA A 43 -39.37 16.11 -9.86
C ALA A 43 -39.63 17.52 -9.34
N VAL A 44 -38.65 18.13 -8.64
CA VAL A 44 -38.78 19.46 -8.05
C VAL A 44 -38.82 20.56 -9.11
N LEU A 45 -38.02 20.42 -10.16
CA LEU A 45 -37.94 21.43 -11.23
C LEU A 45 -38.96 21.22 -12.37
N ASP A 46 -39.66 20.10 -12.39
CA ASP A 46 -40.52 19.68 -13.49
C ASP A 46 -39.77 19.74 -14.83
N CYS A 47 -38.65 19.04 -14.93
CA CYS A 47 -37.81 18.99 -16.11
C CYS A 47 -37.70 17.57 -16.68
N GLU A 48 -37.20 17.43 -17.91
CA GLU A 48 -37.14 16.14 -18.58
C GLU A 48 -36.00 15.25 -18.06
N ARG A 49 -34.88 15.87 -17.73
CA ARG A 49 -33.65 15.16 -17.32
C ARG A 49 -32.86 15.94 -16.27
N ALA A 50 -32.23 15.20 -15.36
CA ALA A 50 -31.18 15.74 -14.50
C ALA A 50 -30.01 14.77 -14.45
N THR A 51 -28.80 15.32 -14.37
CA THR A 51 -27.53 14.58 -14.28
C THR A 51 -26.69 15.15 -13.15
N VAL A 52 -26.06 14.27 -12.38
CA VAL A 52 -25.07 14.64 -11.39
C VAL A 52 -23.70 14.19 -11.90
N PHE A 53 -22.76 15.12 -11.94
CA PHE A 53 -21.36 14.88 -12.28
C PHE A 53 -20.52 14.98 -11.00
N LEU A 54 -19.68 13.99 -10.73
CA LEU A 54 -18.71 14.01 -9.66
C LEU A 54 -17.40 14.59 -10.15
N LEU A 55 -16.74 15.37 -9.31
CA LEU A 55 -15.41 15.89 -9.57
C LEU A 55 -14.36 14.88 -9.09
N ASP A 56 -13.48 14.45 -9.98
CA ASP A 56 -12.23 13.77 -9.67
C ASP A 56 -11.13 14.83 -9.57
N PRO A 57 -10.67 15.20 -8.37
CA PRO A 57 -9.69 16.26 -8.21
C PRO A 57 -8.30 15.87 -8.72
N GLU A 58 -7.93 14.57 -8.69
CA GLU A 58 -6.61 14.11 -9.13
C GLU A 58 -6.47 14.19 -10.65
N ARG A 59 -7.54 13.84 -11.38
CA ARG A 59 -7.58 13.91 -12.85
C ARG A 59 -8.07 15.24 -13.40
N SER A 60 -8.60 16.11 -12.53
CA SER A 60 -9.28 17.35 -12.93
C SER A 60 -10.39 17.10 -13.95
N GLU A 61 -11.18 16.05 -13.73
CA GLU A 61 -12.27 15.61 -14.61
C GLU A 61 -13.59 15.55 -13.87
N LEU A 62 -14.67 15.74 -14.63
CA LEU A 62 -16.03 15.43 -14.21
C LEU A 62 -16.47 14.09 -14.80
N SER A 63 -17.09 13.24 -13.99
CA SER A 63 -17.66 11.97 -14.41
C SER A 63 -19.10 11.80 -13.95
N SER A 64 -19.97 11.21 -14.78
CA SER A 64 -21.31 10.80 -14.38
C SER A 64 -21.59 9.37 -14.78
N ARG A 65 -22.09 8.59 -13.82
CA ARG A 65 -22.54 7.22 -14.02
C ARG A 65 -24.06 7.10 -14.10
N VAL A 66 -24.77 8.15 -13.64
CA VAL A 66 -26.22 8.14 -13.51
C VAL A 66 -26.81 9.41 -14.11
N ALA A 67 -27.75 9.24 -15.05
CA ALA A 67 -28.59 10.31 -15.56
C ALA A 67 -30.04 9.81 -15.69
N THR A 68 -31.01 10.60 -15.22
CA THR A 68 -32.43 10.25 -15.39
C THR A 68 -32.82 10.31 -16.87
N GLY A 69 -33.72 9.42 -17.32
CA GLY A 69 -34.18 9.39 -18.72
C GLY A 69 -33.17 8.85 -19.72
N MET A 70 -32.14 8.11 -19.28
CA MET A 70 -31.13 7.47 -20.13
C MET A 70 -31.20 5.93 -20.10
N ALA A 71 -32.26 5.32 -19.59
CA ALA A 71 -32.37 3.87 -19.44
C ALA A 71 -32.10 3.09 -20.75
N ASP A 72 -32.41 3.69 -21.91
CA ASP A 72 -32.20 3.09 -23.24
C ASP A 72 -31.00 3.70 -24.00
N SER A 73 -30.18 4.54 -23.35
CA SER A 73 -29.01 5.18 -23.97
C SER A 73 -27.81 4.24 -23.97
N PRO A 74 -27.05 4.16 -25.08
CA PRO A 74 -25.79 3.40 -25.11
C PRO A 74 -24.66 4.05 -24.30
N ILE A 75 -24.86 5.25 -23.74
CA ILE A 75 -23.87 5.99 -22.97
C ILE A 75 -24.06 5.65 -21.50
N HIS A 76 -23.20 4.80 -20.96
CA HIS A 76 -23.22 4.41 -19.55
C HIS A 76 -22.40 5.33 -18.64
N GLU A 77 -21.40 6.02 -19.16
CA GLU A 77 -20.55 6.95 -18.42
C GLU A 77 -20.14 8.13 -19.30
N ILE A 78 -20.26 9.34 -18.75
CA ILE A 78 -19.83 10.59 -19.40
C ILE A 78 -18.64 11.13 -18.61
N ARG A 79 -17.48 11.34 -19.27
CA ARG A 79 -16.29 11.95 -18.69
C ARG A 79 -15.80 13.12 -19.54
N PHE A 80 -15.41 14.22 -18.90
CA PHE A 80 -14.80 15.35 -19.56
C PHE A 80 -13.99 16.23 -18.57
N PRO A 81 -12.97 16.98 -19.07
CA PRO A 81 -12.15 17.83 -18.24
C PRO A 81 -12.94 18.99 -17.60
N VAL A 82 -12.51 19.41 -16.41
CA VAL A 82 -12.94 20.67 -15.77
C VAL A 82 -12.64 21.83 -16.71
N GLY A 83 -13.56 22.81 -16.80
CA GLY A 83 -13.48 23.94 -17.73
C GLY A 83 -14.03 23.66 -19.13
N ARG A 84 -14.33 22.39 -19.50
CA ARG A 84 -14.92 22.05 -20.80
C ARG A 84 -16.43 21.96 -20.72
N GLY A 85 -17.11 22.67 -21.60
CA GLY A 85 -18.57 22.71 -21.62
C GLY A 85 -19.15 23.47 -20.42
N ILE A 86 -20.48 23.51 -20.32
CA ILE A 86 -21.17 24.28 -19.27
C ILE A 86 -20.95 23.67 -17.88
N ALA A 87 -21.07 22.36 -17.75
CA ALA A 87 -20.84 21.70 -16.46
C ALA A 87 -19.37 21.81 -15.99
N GLY A 88 -18.41 21.69 -16.93
CA GLY A 88 -16.99 21.90 -16.64
C GLY A 88 -16.67 23.33 -16.21
N GLU A 89 -17.30 24.33 -16.82
CA GLU A 89 -17.15 25.73 -16.41
C GLU A 89 -17.73 25.98 -15.01
N VAL A 90 -18.90 25.40 -14.70
CA VAL A 90 -19.49 25.50 -13.36
C VAL A 90 -18.58 24.86 -12.31
N ALA A 91 -17.97 23.72 -12.63
CA ALA A 91 -16.99 23.09 -11.76
C ALA A 91 -15.73 23.97 -11.55
N ALA A 92 -15.25 24.63 -12.61
CA ALA A 92 -14.08 25.51 -12.53
C ALA A 92 -14.34 26.81 -11.78
N THR A 93 -15.51 27.42 -11.99
CA THR A 93 -15.81 28.78 -11.49
C THR A 93 -16.66 28.80 -10.22
N GLY A 94 -17.40 27.73 -9.96
CA GLY A 94 -18.37 27.66 -8.88
C GLY A 94 -19.58 28.59 -9.07
N ARG A 95 -19.82 29.08 -10.27
CA ARG A 95 -20.94 30.00 -10.61
C ARG A 95 -22.09 29.21 -11.22
N ASN A 96 -23.32 29.54 -10.82
CA ASN A 96 -24.51 28.98 -11.43
C ASN A 96 -24.63 29.44 -12.89
N VAL A 97 -25.15 28.56 -13.75
CA VAL A 97 -25.40 28.86 -15.16
C VAL A 97 -26.83 28.47 -15.50
N ASN A 98 -27.62 29.41 -16.02
CA ASN A 98 -28.98 29.24 -16.50
C ASN A 98 -29.06 29.70 -17.95
N ILE A 99 -29.42 28.83 -18.88
CA ILE A 99 -29.43 29.10 -20.33
C ILE A 99 -30.79 28.66 -20.91
N SER A 100 -31.49 29.62 -21.55
CA SER A 100 -32.77 29.37 -22.17
C SER A 100 -32.70 28.84 -23.60
N ASP A 101 -31.55 28.97 -24.26
CA ASP A 101 -31.28 28.41 -25.61
C ASP A 101 -29.81 27.97 -25.70
N PRO A 102 -29.52 26.73 -25.33
CA PRO A 102 -28.14 26.21 -25.28
C PRO A 102 -27.43 26.18 -26.64
N TYR A 103 -28.15 26.01 -27.74
CA TYR A 103 -27.53 25.95 -29.08
C TYR A 103 -26.96 27.31 -29.55
N ASN A 104 -27.38 28.38 -28.92
CA ASN A 104 -26.83 29.74 -29.15
C ASN A 104 -25.69 30.08 -28.16
N ASP A 105 -25.37 29.23 -27.20
CA ASP A 105 -24.26 29.46 -26.25
C ASP A 105 -22.99 28.74 -26.75
N PRO A 106 -21.85 29.46 -26.95
CA PRO A 106 -20.64 28.88 -27.50
C PRO A 106 -19.97 27.81 -26.59
N ARG A 107 -20.37 27.74 -25.32
CA ARG A 107 -19.88 26.73 -24.37
C ARG A 107 -20.62 25.42 -24.48
N PHE A 108 -21.81 25.41 -25.11
CA PHE A 108 -22.62 24.20 -25.24
C PHE A 108 -21.99 23.24 -26.25
N ASN A 109 -21.86 21.95 -25.86
CA ASN A 109 -21.39 20.90 -26.76
C ASN A 109 -22.59 20.05 -27.25
N PRO A 110 -23.00 20.17 -28.52
CA PRO A 110 -24.15 19.42 -29.07
C PRO A 110 -23.83 17.95 -29.36
N ASP A 111 -22.59 17.49 -29.18
CA ASP A 111 -22.23 16.09 -29.52
C ASP A 111 -22.95 15.07 -28.64
N PHE A 112 -23.20 15.40 -27.37
CA PHE A 112 -23.97 14.55 -26.47
C PHE A 112 -25.44 14.42 -26.93
N ASP A 113 -26.03 15.51 -27.37
CA ASP A 113 -27.39 15.49 -27.92
C ASP A 113 -27.45 14.60 -29.19
N ARG A 114 -26.49 14.74 -30.09
CA ARG A 114 -26.39 13.93 -31.30
C ARG A 114 -26.23 12.44 -31.02
N GLN A 115 -25.40 12.09 -30.01
CA GLN A 115 -25.15 10.69 -29.67
C GLN A 115 -26.33 10.04 -28.95
N SER A 116 -27.02 10.80 -28.08
CA SER A 116 -28.13 10.28 -27.26
C SER A 116 -29.50 10.40 -27.93
N GLY A 117 -29.60 11.12 -29.08
CA GLY A 117 -30.89 11.45 -29.74
C GLY A 117 -31.73 12.45 -28.92
N PHE A 118 -31.19 13.02 -27.86
CA PHE A 118 -31.84 14.04 -27.04
C PHE A 118 -31.61 15.44 -27.62
N ARG A 119 -32.55 16.35 -27.44
CA ARG A 119 -32.38 17.75 -27.81
C ARG A 119 -32.51 18.64 -26.60
N THR A 120 -31.44 19.30 -26.23
CA THR A 120 -31.43 20.24 -25.12
C THR A 120 -32.01 21.58 -25.57
N THR A 121 -33.08 22.03 -24.92
CA THR A 121 -33.78 23.28 -25.21
C THR A 121 -33.62 24.36 -24.13
N SER A 122 -33.36 23.93 -22.90
CA SER A 122 -32.99 24.81 -21.77
C SER A 122 -32.15 24.02 -20.77
N LEU A 123 -31.28 24.70 -20.08
CA LEU A 123 -30.45 24.05 -19.02
C LEU A 123 -30.23 24.96 -17.83
N LEU A 124 -30.13 24.34 -16.65
CA LEU A 124 -29.75 24.96 -15.40
C LEU A 124 -28.68 24.10 -14.74
N THR A 125 -27.52 24.67 -14.45
CA THR A 125 -26.35 23.96 -13.91
C THR A 125 -25.82 24.67 -12.67
N LEU A 126 -25.69 23.92 -11.57
CA LEU A 126 -25.20 24.43 -10.28
C LEU A 126 -24.08 23.56 -9.71
N PRO A 127 -23.12 24.14 -8.97
CA PRO A 127 -22.10 23.37 -8.27
C PRO A 127 -22.70 22.63 -7.07
N LEU A 128 -22.21 21.43 -6.81
CA LEU A 128 -22.38 20.69 -5.56
C LEU A 128 -21.20 21.01 -4.67
N ARG A 129 -21.46 21.56 -3.47
CA ARG A 129 -20.42 21.95 -2.53
C ARG A 129 -20.43 21.04 -1.30
N GLY A 130 -19.25 20.59 -0.87
CA GLY A 130 -19.06 19.92 0.41
C GLY A 130 -19.24 20.89 1.58
N HIS A 131 -19.15 20.35 2.79
CA HIS A 131 -19.28 21.13 4.04
C HIS A 131 -18.18 22.18 4.22
N ASP A 132 -17.03 21.98 3.59
CA ASP A 132 -15.86 22.90 3.55
C ASP A 132 -16.00 23.98 2.48
N GLY A 133 -17.09 23.96 1.68
CA GLY A 133 -17.32 24.84 0.56
C GLY A 133 -16.62 24.43 -0.74
N GLY A 134 -15.80 23.40 -0.72
CA GLY A 134 -15.16 22.83 -1.91
C GLY A 134 -16.18 22.24 -2.87
N ILE A 135 -15.89 22.32 -4.18
CA ILE A 135 -16.77 21.74 -5.20
C ILE A 135 -16.48 20.23 -5.28
N VAL A 136 -17.50 19.40 -5.04
CA VAL A 136 -17.44 17.95 -5.12
C VAL A 136 -18.09 17.39 -6.38
N GLY A 137 -18.78 18.26 -7.13
CA GLY A 137 -19.47 17.89 -8.36
C GLY A 137 -20.33 19.00 -8.89
N VAL A 138 -21.15 18.68 -9.87
CA VAL A 138 -22.08 19.60 -10.54
C VAL A 138 -23.40 18.89 -10.77
N ILE A 139 -24.52 19.56 -10.56
CA ILE A 139 -25.84 19.10 -10.97
C ILE A 139 -26.34 19.90 -12.17
N GLN A 140 -26.86 19.21 -13.18
CA GLN A 140 -27.39 19.81 -14.38
C GLN A 140 -28.82 19.31 -14.62
N ALA A 141 -29.76 20.24 -14.74
CA ALA A 141 -31.14 19.98 -15.11
C ALA A 141 -31.39 20.46 -16.55
N LEU A 142 -32.11 19.68 -17.34
CA LEU A 142 -32.33 19.90 -18.77
C LEU A 142 -33.83 19.89 -19.09
N ASN A 143 -34.25 20.82 -20.00
CA ASN A 143 -35.57 20.88 -20.58
C ASN A 143 -36.70 21.00 -19.54
N LYS A 144 -36.81 22.17 -18.92
CA LYS A 144 -37.95 22.48 -18.06
C LYS A 144 -39.26 22.41 -18.85
N ARG A 145 -40.26 21.73 -18.30
CA ARG A 145 -41.59 21.68 -18.92
C ARG A 145 -42.29 23.03 -18.75
N GLY A 146 -42.89 23.51 -19.83
CA GLY A 146 -43.66 24.76 -19.83
C GLY A 146 -42.82 26.02 -20.01
N GLY A 147 -41.52 25.94 -20.36
CA GLY A 147 -40.67 27.09 -20.68
C GLY A 147 -39.24 26.99 -20.17
N PRO A 148 -38.46 28.09 -20.15
CA PRO A 148 -37.12 28.12 -19.62
C PRO A 148 -37.11 28.07 -18.08
N PHE A 149 -35.96 27.69 -17.48
CA PHE A 149 -35.77 27.77 -16.04
C PHE A 149 -35.85 29.23 -15.53
N THR A 150 -36.55 29.40 -14.43
CA THR A 150 -36.78 30.73 -13.80
C THR A 150 -35.85 30.92 -12.61
N SER A 151 -35.78 32.17 -12.07
CA SER A 151 -35.04 32.43 -10.81
C SER A 151 -35.56 31.64 -9.61
N ARG A 152 -36.86 31.25 -9.62
CA ARG A 152 -37.41 30.34 -8.62
C ARG A 152 -36.79 28.94 -8.72
N ASP A 153 -36.64 28.42 -9.94
CA ASP A 153 -36.01 27.12 -10.19
C ASP A 153 -34.53 27.13 -9.75
N GLU A 154 -33.82 28.26 -9.93
CA GLU A 154 -32.47 28.44 -9.44
C GLU A 154 -32.40 28.32 -7.89
N VAL A 155 -33.32 28.93 -7.16
CA VAL A 155 -33.38 28.85 -5.69
C VAL A 155 -33.70 27.42 -5.23
N LEU A 156 -34.64 26.74 -5.89
CA LEU A 156 -35.00 25.35 -5.58
C LEU A 156 -33.81 24.40 -5.81
N LEU A 157 -33.17 24.51 -6.98
CA LEU A 157 -32.00 23.70 -7.28
C LEU A 157 -30.81 24.03 -6.38
N ALA A 158 -30.61 25.30 -6.01
CA ALA A 158 -29.56 25.69 -5.08
C ALA A 158 -29.74 25.05 -3.69
N THR A 159 -31.00 25.03 -3.20
CA THR A 159 -31.32 24.39 -1.93
C THR A 159 -31.04 22.88 -1.97
N LEU A 160 -31.47 22.20 -3.04
CA LEU A 160 -31.19 20.78 -3.27
C LEU A 160 -29.69 20.53 -3.41
N SER A 161 -28.99 21.36 -4.20
CA SER A 161 -27.53 21.23 -4.45
C SER A 161 -26.72 21.36 -3.18
N ALA A 162 -27.11 22.25 -2.26
CA ALA A 162 -26.44 22.40 -0.96
C ALA A 162 -26.51 21.11 -0.11
N GLN A 163 -27.68 20.47 -0.07
CA GLN A 163 -27.86 19.21 0.67
C GLN A 163 -27.18 18.02 -0.06
N ALA A 164 -27.35 17.96 -1.38
CA ALA A 164 -26.77 16.94 -2.22
C ALA A 164 -25.22 16.97 -2.17
N GLY A 165 -24.62 18.15 -2.20
CA GLY A 165 -23.16 18.30 -2.16
C GLY A 165 -22.57 17.77 -0.84
N VAL A 166 -23.20 18.06 0.29
CA VAL A 166 -22.78 17.54 1.61
C VAL A 166 -22.95 16.01 1.66
N ALA A 167 -24.06 15.48 1.14
CA ALA A 167 -24.33 14.04 1.13
C ALA A 167 -23.31 13.29 0.24
N VAL A 168 -23.02 13.82 -0.96
CA VAL A 168 -22.04 13.26 -1.89
C VAL A 168 -20.66 13.28 -1.24
N ALA A 169 -20.20 14.44 -0.71
CA ALA A 169 -18.90 14.53 -0.04
C ALA A 169 -18.75 13.50 1.10
N ARG A 170 -19.79 13.38 1.94
CA ARG A 170 -19.80 12.40 3.01
C ARG A 170 -19.70 10.96 2.49
N GLN A 171 -20.48 10.61 1.48
CA GLN A 171 -20.51 9.24 0.94
C GLN A 171 -19.16 8.88 0.30
N THR A 172 -18.56 9.77 -0.48
CA THR A 172 -17.23 9.57 -1.06
C THR A 172 -16.17 9.33 0.02
N LEU A 173 -16.20 10.10 1.10
CA LEU A 173 -15.28 9.90 2.22
C LEU A 173 -15.50 8.57 2.93
N LEU A 174 -16.75 8.13 3.12
CA LEU A 174 -17.07 6.84 3.74
C LEU A 174 -16.59 5.67 2.89
N GLU A 175 -16.77 5.73 1.56
CA GLU A 175 -16.28 4.69 0.65
C GLU A 175 -14.75 4.62 0.62
N ALA A 176 -14.07 5.77 0.57
CA ALA A 176 -12.62 5.83 0.64
C ALA A 176 -12.08 5.25 1.97
N ALA A 177 -12.71 5.60 3.11
CA ALA A 177 -12.34 5.06 4.42
C ALA A 177 -12.59 3.55 4.53
N ALA A 178 -13.71 3.05 3.98
CA ALA A 178 -14.02 1.62 3.95
C ALA A 178 -13.01 0.83 3.11
N LEU A 179 -12.62 1.37 1.95
CA LEU A 179 -11.58 0.77 1.09
C LEU A 179 -10.23 0.72 1.80
N GLN A 180 -9.81 1.84 2.41
CA GLN A 180 -8.57 1.93 3.17
C GLN A 180 -8.55 0.93 4.34
N GLN A 181 -9.67 0.82 5.06
CA GLN A 181 -9.79 -0.13 6.16
C GLN A 181 -9.72 -1.58 5.69
N ARG A 182 -10.31 -1.90 4.52
CA ARG A 182 -10.19 -3.24 3.92
C ARG A 182 -8.74 -3.55 3.55
N MET A 183 -8.07 -2.64 2.82
CA MET A 183 -6.67 -2.80 2.46
C MET A 183 -5.77 -3.02 3.68
N ARG A 184 -5.99 -2.25 4.75
CA ARG A 184 -5.23 -2.41 5.99
C ARG A 184 -5.42 -3.79 6.62
N ARG A 185 -6.65 -4.31 6.65
CA ARG A 185 -6.92 -5.67 7.15
C ARG A 185 -6.22 -6.75 6.32
N ASP A 186 -6.23 -6.62 5.00
CA ASP A 186 -5.57 -7.57 4.11
C ASP A 186 -4.04 -7.58 4.34
N LEU A 187 -3.45 -6.40 4.57
CA LEU A 187 -2.04 -6.26 4.96
C LEU A 187 -1.74 -6.87 6.34
N GLU A 188 -2.60 -6.68 7.34
CA GLU A 188 -2.46 -7.30 8.66
C GLU A 188 -2.48 -8.84 8.57
N VAL A 189 -3.32 -9.41 7.69
CA VAL A 189 -3.35 -10.86 7.43
C VAL A 189 -2.04 -11.32 6.78
N ALA A 190 -1.54 -10.61 5.77
CA ALA A 190 -0.28 -10.93 5.11
C ALA A 190 0.89 -10.91 6.10
N ARG A 191 0.95 -9.88 6.97
CA ARG A 191 1.93 -9.77 8.07
C ARG A 191 1.87 -10.99 9.00
N ALA A 192 0.67 -11.36 9.44
CA ALA A 192 0.50 -12.50 10.36
C ALA A 192 0.97 -13.82 9.73
N ILE A 193 0.72 -14.02 8.43
CA ILE A 193 1.21 -15.17 7.69
C ILE A 193 2.74 -15.15 7.63
N GLN A 194 3.36 -14.03 7.23
CA GLN A 194 4.81 -13.89 7.13
C GLN A 194 5.50 -14.15 8.48
N GLN A 195 5.01 -13.54 9.56
CA GLN A 195 5.52 -13.77 10.92
C GLN A 195 5.35 -15.23 11.34
N GLY A 196 4.28 -15.90 10.89
CA GLY A 196 4.05 -17.33 11.14
C GLY A 196 5.03 -18.26 10.42
N LEU A 197 5.71 -17.78 9.38
CA LEU A 197 6.75 -18.53 8.66
C LEU A 197 8.11 -18.49 9.39
N LEU A 198 8.39 -17.46 10.18
CA LEU A 198 9.65 -17.35 10.91
C LEU A 198 9.77 -18.38 12.01
N PRO A 199 11.00 -18.78 12.38
CA PRO A 199 11.24 -19.68 13.50
C PRO A 199 10.63 -19.15 14.80
N LYS A 200 9.81 -19.96 15.47
CA LYS A 200 9.12 -19.57 16.72
C LYS A 200 10.00 -19.71 17.96
N HIS A 201 11.00 -20.54 17.88
CA HIS A 201 11.91 -20.85 18.98
C HIS A 201 13.35 -20.93 18.47
N PRO A 202 14.34 -20.56 19.28
CA PRO A 202 15.73 -20.87 18.98
C PRO A 202 15.93 -22.38 18.77
N PRO A 203 16.92 -22.81 17.99
CA PRO A 203 17.23 -24.21 17.85
C PRO A 203 17.77 -24.75 19.19
N ASP A 204 17.32 -25.96 19.59
CA ASP A 204 17.86 -26.64 20.75
C ASP A 204 19.22 -27.29 20.39
N LEU A 205 20.30 -26.57 20.70
CA LEU A 205 21.65 -26.92 20.29
C LEU A 205 22.61 -26.73 21.48
N ALA A 206 23.01 -27.85 22.09
CA ALA A 206 23.86 -27.81 23.27
C ALA A 206 25.20 -27.07 23.00
N GLY A 207 25.54 -26.12 23.86
CA GLY A 207 26.73 -25.31 23.71
C GLY A 207 26.61 -24.12 22.74
N TRP A 208 25.38 -23.82 22.28
CA TRP A 208 25.11 -22.71 21.37
C TRP A 208 23.97 -21.83 21.85
N ASP A 209 24.08 -20.55 21.56
CA ASP A 209 23.04 -19.55 21.75
C ASP A 209 22.76 -18.90 20.39
N VAL A 210 21.60 -19.22 19.80
CA VAL A 210 21.20 -18.75 18.46
C VAL A 210 19.95 -17.89 18.59
N ALA A 211 20.01 -16.69 18.06
CA ALA A 211 18.87 -15.79 18.01
C ALA A 211 18.70 -15.19 16.63
N GLY A 212 17.45 -14.98 16.24
CA GLY A 212 17.08 -14.22 15.06
C GLY A 212 15.95 -13.26 15.39
N TRP A 213 15.94 -12.14 14.70
CA TRP A 213 14.94 -11.10 14.89
C TRP A 213 14.76 -10.32 13.59
N THR A 214 13.53 -9.87 13.33
CA THR A 214 13.20 -9.00 12.20
C THR A 214 12.17 -7.95 12.57
N GLN A 215 12.32 -6.75 12.03
CA GLN A 215 11.37 -5.64 12.09
C GLN A 215 11.19 -5.07 10.68
N PRO A 216 10.06 -5.34 10.03
CA PRO A 216 9.75 -4.75 8.74
C PRO A 216 9.61 -3.22 8.82
N ALA A 217 9.99 -2.52 7.74
CA ALA A 217 9.83 -1.07 7.58
C ALA A 217 8.36 -0.67 7.34
N ASP A 218 7.61 -1.54 6.67
CA ASP A 218 6.17 -1.42 6.42
C ASP A 218 5.39 -2.55 7.13
N GLU A 219 4.17 -2.85 6.69
CA GLU A 219 3.35 -3.93 7.25
C GLU A 219 3.96 -5.32 7.01
N THR A 220 4.63 -5.51 5.86
CA THR A 220 5.36 -6.72 5.48
C THR A 220 6.72 -6.34 4.92
N GLY A 221 7.71 -7.23 5.01
CA GLY A 221 9.08 -6.96 4.58
C GLY A 221 9.62 -7.99 3.58
N GLY A 222 10.68 -7.61 2.85
CA GLY A 222 11.47 -8.48 1.98
C GLY A 222 12.39 -9.42 2.74
N ASP A 223 12.71 -9.08 3.97
CA ASP A 223 13.63 -9.83 4.80
C ASP A 223 13.05 -11.14 5.35
N CYS A 224 13.88 -12.15 5.43
CA CYS A 224 13.59 -13.38 6.17
C CYS A 224 14.83 -13.96 6.83
N TYR A 225 14.62 -14.76 7.87
CA TYR A 225 15.61 -15.68 8.40
C TYR A 225 15.00 -17.03 8.73
N ASP A 226 15.82 -18.06 8.74
CA ASP A 226 15.38 -19.40 9.11
C ASP A 226 16.55 -20.22 9.67
N TRP A 227 16.19 -21.25 10.41
CA TRP A 227 17.08 -22.36 10.76
C TRP A 227 16.33 -23.68 10.72
N LEU A 228 17.06 -24.71 10.35
CA LEU A 228 16.53 -26.04 10.21
C LEU A 228 17.61 -27.06 10.57
N GLN A 229 17.31 -27.96 11.52
CA GLN A 229 18.15 -29.11 11.70
C GLN A 229 17.95 -30.08 10.53
N VAL A 230 19.02 -30.34 9.79
CA VAL A 230 19.00 -31.20 8.61
C VAL A 230 19.32 -32.65 8.94
N PRO A 231 19.01 -33.61 8.03
CA PRO A 231 19.14 -35.05 8.32
C PRO A 231 20.53 -35.55 8.73
N ASP A 232 21.60 -34.86 8.31
CA ASP A 232 22.98 -35.21 8.70
C ASP A 232 23.39 -34.67 10.10
N GLY A 233 22.45 -34.01 10.81
CA GLY A 233 22.64 -33.51 12.17
C GLY A 233 23.15 -32.06 12.24
N ARG A 234 23.55 -31.42 11.11
CA ARG A 234 23.95 -30.02 11.06
C ARG A 234 22.73 -29.08 11.18
N LEU A 235 22.99 -27.85 11.57
CA LEU A 235 22.00 -26.78 11.56
C LEU A 235 22.19 -25.92 10.30
N MET A 236 21.17 -25.91 9.43
CA MET A 236 21.09 -24.91 8.37
C MET A 236 20.69 -23.56 8.97
N ILE A 237 21.36 -22.48 8.55
CA ILE A 237 21.07 -21.10 8.93
C ILE A 237 20.94 -20.29 7.64
N VAL A 238 19.88 -19.51 7.56
CA VAL A 238 19.58 -18.64 6.42
C VAL A 238 19.22 -17.26 6.92
N ILE A 239 19.71 -16.23 6.26
CA ILE A 239 19.17 -14.89 6.27
C ILE A 239 19.14 -14.41 4.83
N GLY A 240 18.08 -13.72 4.42
CA GLY A 240 17.92 -13.22 3.06
C GLY A 240 17.07 -11.98 3.02
N ASP A 241 17.29 -11.20 1.99
CA ASP A 241 16.57 -9.97 1.69
C ASP A 241 16.16 -9.94 0.22
N ALA A 242 14.85 -9.80 -0.02
CA ALA A 242 14.27 -9.67 -1.36
C ALA A 242 14.14 -8.21 -1.75
N THR A 243 14.55 -7.86 -2.97
CA THR A 243 14.57 -6.49 -3.50
C THR A 243 13.28 -5.72 -3.26
N GLY A 244 13.36 -4.59 -2.54
CA GLY A 244 12.25 -3.68 -2.26
C GLY A 244 11.49 -4.04 -0.99
N HIS A 245 10.35 -3.39 -0.74
CA HIS A 245 9.55 -3.56 0.48
C HIS A 245 8.06 -3.79 0.18
N GLY A 246 7.31 -4.28 1.16
CA GLY A 246 5.88 -4.54 1.05
C GLY A 246 5.56 -5.99 0.65
N ILE A 247 4.33 -6.23 0.14
CA ILE A 247 3.78 -7.58 -0.09
C ILE A 247 4.56 -8.37 -1.14
N GLY A 248 4.98 -7.72 -2.24
CA GLY A 248 5.69 -8.39 -3.33
C GLY A 248 6.98 -9.07 -2.85
N PRO A 249 7.95 -8.31 -2.30
CA PRO A 249 9.15 -8.85 -1.67
C PRO A 249 8.88 -9.88 -0.56
N ALA A 250 7.84 -9.67 0.26
CA ALA A 250 7.43 -10.63 1.29
C ALA A 250 7.08 -12.01 0.73
N LEU A 251 6.41 -12.07 -0.42
CA LEU A 251 6.09 -13.33 -1.11
C LEU A 251 7.33 -14.00 -1.70
N VAL A 252 8.20 -13.21 -2.33
CA VAL A 252 9.48 -13.70 -2.90
C VAL A 252 10.38 -14.26 -1.80
N SER A 253 10.49 -13.58 -0.68
CA SER A 253 11.25 -14.02 0.48
C SER A 253 10.68 -15.32 1.08
N ALA A 254 9.34 -15.43 1.19
CA ALA A 254 8.69 -16.66 1.64
C ALA A 254 8.94 -17.85 0.70
N GLU A 255 8.94 -17.61 -0.61
CA GLU A 255 9.25 -18.60 -1.65
C GLU A 255 10.71 -19.06 -1.57
N ALA A 256 11.68 -18.12 -1.55
CA ALA A 256 13.09 -18.41 -1.42
C ALA A 256 13.37 -19.26 -0.17
N ARG A 257 12.81 -18.87 0.98
CA ARG A 257 12.88 -19.62 2.22
C ARG A 257 12.31 -21.03 2.08
N ALA A 258 11.14 -21.19 1.44
CA ALA A 258 10.51 -22.50 1.27
C ALA A 258 11.34 -23.42 0.36
N LEU A 259 11.90 -22.90 -0.73
CA LEU A 259 12.77 -23.63 -1.65
C LEU A 259 14.08 -24.07 -0.96
N LEU A 260 14.75 -23.16 -0.24
CA LEU A 260 15.95 -23.47 0.53
C LEU A 260 15.67 -24.57 1.57
N ARG A 261 14.59 -24.44 2.31
CA ARG A 261 14.17 -25.40 3.33
C ARG A 261 13.84 -26.75 2.75
N GLY A 262 13.08 -26.80 1.66
CA GLY A 262 12.69 -28.04 0.98
C GLY A 262 13.89 -28.75 0.37
N THR A 263 14.78 -28.02 -0.30
CA THR A 263 15.97 -28.58 -0.92
C THR A 263 16.98 -29.10 0.12
N ALA A 264 17.19 -28.36 1.23
CA ALA A 264 18.11 -28.75 2.29
C ALA A 264 17.70 -30.02 3.03
N THR A 265 16.42 -30.38 3.05
CA THR A 265 15.96 -31.68 3.62
C THR A 265 16.39 -32.88 2.78
N GLN A 266 16.63 -32.69 1.50
CA GLN A 266 16.98 -33.74 0.55
C GLN A 266 18.48 -33.80 0.26
N ASN A 267 19.14 -32.64 0.29
CA ASN A 267 20.56 -32.50 -0.02
C ASN A 267 21.18 -31.45 0.92
N GLN A 268 22.37 -31.70 1.45
CA GLN A 268 23.09 -30.83 2.37
C GLN A 268 24.40 -30.31 1.75
N ASP A 269 24.50 -30.28 0.41
CA ASP A 269 25.66 -29.82 -0.35
C ASP A 269 25.37 -28.42 -0.94
N LEU A 270 25.95 -27.37 -0.36
CA LEU A 270 25.76 -25.98 -0.80
C LEU A 270 25.98 -25.75 -2.30
N PRO A 271 27.05 -26.31 -2.93
CA PRO A 271 27.25 -26.21 -4.37
C PRO A 271 26.10 -26.76 -5.24
N ARG A 272 25.25 -27.60 -4.68
CA ARG A 272 24.05 -28.10 -5.37
C ARG A 272 22.79 -27.37 -5.00
N ILE A 273 22.64 -26.99 -3.72
CA ILE A 273 21.44 -26.29 -3.23
C ILE A 273 21.33 -24.91 -3.86
N VAL A 274 22.40 -24.10 -3.77
CA VAL A 274 22.31 -22.68 -4.09
C VAL A 274 22.02 -22.44 -5.58
N PRO A 275 22.74 -23.10 -6.55
CA PRO A 275 22.36 -22.99 -7.95
C PRO A 275 20.97 -23.51 -8.28
N HIS A 276 20.53 -24.62 -7.66
CA HIS A 276 19.21 -25.18 -7.89
C HIS A 276 18.09 -24.22 -7.45
N VAL A 277 18.22 -23.63 -6.25
CA VAL A 277 17.26 -22.64 -5.76
C VAL A 277 17.30 -21.35 -6.60
N ASN A 278 18.50 -20.92 -7.03
CA ASN A 278 18.63 -19.80 -7.95
C ASN A 278 17.83 -20.01 -9.25
N ASP A 279 17.95 -21.20 -9.85
CA ASP A 279 17.29 -21.49 -11.12
C ASP A 279 15.75 -21.54 -10.94
N LEU A 280 15.25 -22.19 -9.87
CA LEU A 280 13.83 -22.23 -9.56
C LEU A 280 13.25 -20.82 -9.35
N LEU A 281 13.94 -19.99 -8.56
CA LEU A 281 13.51 -18.60 -8.36
C LEU A 281 13.56 -17.80 -9.67
N GLY A 282 14.57 -18.02 -10.50
CA GLY A 282 14.72 -17.33 -11.79
C GLY A 282 13.63 -17.66 -12.81
N GLU A 283 12.96 -18.83 -12.67
CA GLU A 283 11.81 -19.19 -13.51
C GLU A 283 10.54 -18.41 -13.12
N ASP A 284 10.38 -18.07 -11.84
CA ASP A 284 9.14 -17.49 -11.30
C ASP A 284 9.23 -15.98 -11.10
N LEU A 285 10.43 -15.43 -10.87
CA LEU A 285 10.63 -14.01 -10.58
C LEU A 285 10.60 -13.14 -11.85
N ARG A 286 10.09 -11.91 -11.68
CA ARG A 286 10.12 -10.90 -12.74
C ARG A 286 11.52 -10.31 -12.86
N GLU A 287 11.85 -9.81 -14.07
CA GLU A 287 13.08 -9.07 -14.32
C GLU A 287 13.28 -7.94 -13.30
N GLY A 288 14.48 -7.90 -12.71
CA GLY A 288 14.84 -6.93 -11.68
C GLY A 288 14.46 -7.32 -10.24
N THR A 289 13.83 -8.50 -10.03
CA THR A 289 13.53 -9.04 -8.69
C THR A 289 14.54 -10.15 -8.37
N PHE A 290 15.14 -10.10 -7.20
CA PHE A 290 16.12 -11.07 -6.73
C PHE A 290 16.16 -11.12 -5.21
N VAL A 291 16.86 -12.12 -4.66
CA VAL A 291 17.04 -12.26 -3.21
C VAL A 291 18.51 -12.34 -2.89
N THR A 292 19.03 -11.43 -2.06
CA THR A 292 20.33 -11.63 -1.44
C THR A 292 20.18 -12.65 -0.31
N ALA A 293 21.08 -13.62 -0.21
CA ALA A 293 20.96 -14.66 0.81
C ALA A 293 22.32 -15.13 1.33
N PHE A 294 22.40 -15.33 2.64
CA PHE A 294 23.39 -16.16 3.30
C PHE A 294 22.77 -17.53 3.59
N ILE A 295 23.46 -18.60 3.20
CA ILE A 295 23.07 -19.98 3.44
C ILE A 295 24.27 -20.71 4.05
N GLY A 296 24.14 -21.21 5.30
CA GLY A 296 25.22 -21.92 5.99
C GLY A 296 24.76 -23.19 6.67
N PHE A 297 25.68 -24.16 6.82
CA PHE A 297 25.49 -25.38 7.60
C PHE A 297 26.50 -25.42 8.74
N LEU A 298 26.01 -25.36 9.96
CA LEU A 298 26.78 -25.43 11.19
C LEU A 298 26.86 -26.88 11.68
N ASP A 299 28.09 -27.44 11.76
CA ASP A 299 28.38 -28.58 12.59
C ASP A 299 28.60 -28.12 14.03
N ALA A 300 27.62 -28.37 14.88
CA ALA A 300 27.65 -27.91 16.27
C ALA A 300 28.72 -28.59 17.12
N THR A 301 29.12 -29.82 16.77
CA THR A 301 30.12 -30.61 17.51
C THR A 301 31.51 -30.03 17.27
N GLU A 302 31.86 -29.86 16.01
CA GLU A 302 33.15 -29.32 15.60
C GLU A 302 33.23 -27.79 15.72
N GLY A 303 32.08 -27.10 15.63
CA GLY A 303 32.00 -25.65 15.58
C GLY A 303 32.35 -25.13 14.19
N MET A 304 32.23 -25.95 13.19
CA MET A 304 32.52 -25.61 11.80
C MET A 304 31.25 -25.13 11.10
N LEU A 305 31.34 -23.98 10.45
CA LEU A 305 30.28 -23.41 9.61
C LEU A 305 30.77 -23.33 8.18
N ASP A 306 30.17 -24.10 7.30
CA ASP A 306 30.33 -23.98 5.85
C ASP A 306 29.20 -23.12 5.30
N PHE A 307 29.50 -22.09 4.51
CA PHE A 307 28.48 -21.18 3.99
C PHE A 307 28.75 -20.69 2.57
N THR A 308 27.70 -20.27 1.90
CA THR A 308 27.74 -19.55 0.62
C THR A 308 26.94 -18.26 0.79
N SER A 309 27.50 -17.13 0.31
CA SER A 309 26.75 -15.89 0.13
C SER A 309 26.25 -15.79 -1.31
N ALA A 310 24.97 -15.56 -1.48
CA ALA A 310 24.36 -15.15 -2.72
C ALA A 310 24.08 -13.63 -2.68
N GLY A 311 25.16 -12.82 -2.66
CA GLY A 311 25.08 -11.37 -2.62
C GLY A 311 24.72 -10.76 -1.27
N HIS A 312 24.54 -11.55 -0.20
CA HIS A 312 24.20 -11.03 1.13
C HIS A 312 25.45 -10.67 1.93
N GLY A 313 25.44 -9.51 2.58
CA GLY A 313 26.52 -9.04 3.46
C GLY A 313 26.06 -7.84 4.31
N PRO A 314 26.86 -7.51 5.37
CA PRO A 314 28.12 -8.11 5.76
C PRO A 314 27.96 -9.44 6.49
N ILE A 315 28.90 -10.37 6.30
CA ILE A 315 29.05 -11.58 7.09
C ILE A 315 30.21 -11.38 8.04
N LEU A 316 29.92 -11.27 9.33
CA LEU A 316 30.89 -10.93 10.34
C LEU A 316 31.11 -12.08 11.32
N SER A 317 32.34 -12.33 11.72
CA SER A 317 32.68 -13.22 12.84
C SER A 317 33.44 -12.47 13.93
N PHE A 318 32.99 -12.59 15.17
CA PHE A 318 33.68 -12.09 16.35
C PHE A 318 34.51 -13.22 16.98
N SER A 319 35.79 -12.96 17.21
CA SER A 319 36.69 -13.88 17.96
C SER A 319 36.83 -13.41 19.40
N SER A 320 36.47 -14.27 20.34
CA SER A 320 36.60 -13.97 21.78
C SER A 320 38.06 -13.92 22.24
N ALA A 321 38.94 -14.68 21.59
CA ALA A 321 40.36 -14.77 21.91
C ALA A 321 41.11 -13.46 21.59
N SER A 322 40.81 -12.84 20.46
CA SER A 322 41.45 -11.57 20.02
C SER A 322 40.62 -10.35 20.36
N GLY A 323 39.32 -10.50 20.61
CA GLY A 323 38.37 -9.39 20.76
C GLY A 323 38.08 -8.64 19.47
N THR A 324 38.40 -9.21 18.31
CA THR A 324 38.27 -8.57 17.01
C THR A 324 37.13 -9.16 16.19
N VAL A 325 36.56 -8.36 15.29
CA VAL A 325 35.58 -8.78 14.28
C VAL A 325 36.29 -8.90 12.92
N THR A 326 36.02 -9.97 12.22
CA THR A 326 36.49 -10.22 10.86
C THR A 326 35.30 -10.26 9.91
N GLU A 327 35.40 -9.51 8.83
CA GLU A 327 34.43 -9.55 7.73
C GLU A 327 34.85 -10.62 6.71
N HIS A 328 33.89 -11.45 6.30
CA HIS A 328 34.09 -12.49 5.31
C HIS A 328 33.61 -12.02 3.95
N ALA A 329 34.30 -12.47 2.90
CA ALA A 329 33.97 -12.11 1.52
C ALA A 329 32.55 -12.57 1.11
N THR A 330 31.83 -11.70 0.43
CA THR A 330 30.43 -11.86 0.01
C THR A 330 30.35 -11.88 -1.53
N HIS A 331 30.96 -12.89 -2.16
CA HIS A 331 31.19 -12.94 -3.63
C HIS A 331 30.13 -13.77 -4.36
N GLY A 332 28.87 -13.57 -4.17
CA GLY A 332 27.85 -14.32 -4.87
C GLY A 332 26.86 -13.40 -5.60
N THR A 333 26.36 -13.87 -6.74
CA THR A 333 25.21 -13.25 -7.39
C THR A 333 23.95 -13.53 -6.56
N PRO A 334 23.07 -12.53 -6.34
CA PRO A 334 21.78 -12.77 -5.69
C PRO A 334 20.96 -13.88 -6.37
N LEU A 335 20.17 -14.62 -5.57
CA LEU A 335 19.31 -15.69 -6.07
C LEU A 335 18.22 -15.15 -6.99
N GLY A 336 17.93 -15.84 -8.07
CA GLY A 336 16.90 -15.50 -9.06
C GLY A 336 17.29 -14.36 -10.02
N MET A 337 18.48 -13.75 -9.86
CA MET A 337 18.91 -12.64 -10.70
C MET A 337 19.27 -13.10 -12.13
N PHE A 338 19.99 -14.19 -12.24
CA PHE A 338 20.38 -14.78 -13.53
C PHE A 338 20.26 -16.30 -13.45
N PRO A 339 19.57 -16.95 -14.38
CA PRO A 339 19.50 -18.41 -14.43
C PRO A 339 20.85 -19.03 -14.84
N GLY A 340 21.11 -20.25 -14.40
CA GLY A 340 22.32 -21.02 -14.73
C GLY A 340 23.59 -20.52 -14.05
N MET A 341 23.48 -19.70 -12.99
CA MET A 341 24.64 -19.22 -12.25
C MET A 341 25.31 -20.32 -11.44
N THR A 342 26.63 -20.27 -11.41
CA THR A 342 27.46 -21.08 -10.50
C THR A 342 27.94 -20.22 -9.35
N TYR A 343 28.06 -20.81 -8.17
CA TYR A 343 28.57 -20.15 -6.98
C TYR A 343 29.93 -20.70 -6.60
N ASP A 344 30.76 -19.85 -6.00
CA ASP A 344 32.06 -20.23 -5.52
C ASP A 344 31.96 -21.38 -4.50
N PRO A 345 33.02 -22.17 -4.32
CA PRO A 345 33.08 -23.17 -3.26
C PRO A 345 32.73 -22.56 -1.91
N PRO A 346 32.04 -23.28 -1.01
CA PRO A 346 31.66 -22.75 0.28
C PRO A 346 32.85 -22.23 1.08
N SER A 347 32.69 -21.07 1.69
CA SER A 347 33.63 -20.54 2.68
C SER A 347 33.45 -21.29 4.00
N ARG A 348 34.51 -21.37 4.80
CA ARG A 348 34.50 -22.04 6.10
C ARG A 348 34.95 -21.11 7.21
N VAL A 349 34.20 -21.09 8.29
CA VAL A 349 34.55 -20.43 9.56
C VAL A 349 34.51 -21.45 10.69
N VAL A 350 35.50 -21.37 11.58
CA VAL A 350 35.50 -22.17 12.82
C VAL A 350 35.19 -21.23 13.98
N LEU A 351 34.12 -21.52 14.70
CA LEU A 351 33.69 -20.79 15.87
C LEU A 351 34.17 -21.52 17.13
N LEU A 352 35.10 -20.94 17.86
CA LEU A 352 35.58 -21.43 19.15
C LEU A 352 34.61 -21.00 20.28
N PRO A 353 34.66 -21.62 21.47
CA PRO A 353 33.86 -21.17 22.61
C PRO A 353 34.04 -19.66 22.90
N GLY A 354 32.92 -18.94 22.91
CA GLY A 354 32.87 -17.47 23.05
C GLY A 354 32.82 -16.70 21.73
N ASP A 355 33.09 -17.36 20.59
CA ASP A 355 33.00 -16.71 19.26
C ASP A 355 31.55 -16.57 18.80
N MET A 356 31.32 -15.65 17.86
CA MET A 356 29.99 -15.37 17.30
C MET A 356 30.06 -15.21 15.80
N LEU A 357 29.04 -15.73 15.09
CA LEU A 357 28.67 -15.30 13.74
C LEU A 357 27.60 -14.23 13.85
N LEU A 358 27.74 -13.15 13.08
CA LEU A 358 26.85 -12.00 13.09
C LEU A 358 26.39 -11.73 11.65
N LEU A 359 25.10 -11.79 11.44
CA LEU A 359 24.45 -11.57 10.14
C LEU A 359 23.42 -10.47 10.33
N PHE A 360 23.49 -9.42 9.52
CA PHE A 360 22.58 -8.27 9.57
C PHE A 360 22.21 -7.86 8.14
N THR A 361 20.97 -7.46 7.93
CA THR A 361 20.57 -6.78 6.70
C THR A 361 20.90 -5.30 6.76
N ASP A 362 20.89 -4.63 5.61
CA ASP A 362 21.32 -3.24 5.44
C ASP A 362 20.45 -2.24 6.21
N GLY A 363 19.18 -2.54 6.47
CA GLY A 363 18.32 -1.72 7.31
C GLY A 363 18.90 -1.38 8.68
N PHE A 364 19.82 -2.18 9.25
CA PHE A 364 20.49 -1.86 10.50
C PHE A 364 21.58 -0.79 10.36
N TYR A 365 22.40 -0.86 9.32
CA TYR A 365 23.57 0.01 9.20
C TYR A 365 23.37 1.16 8.19
N GLU A 366 22.37 1.07 7.34
CA GLU A 366 22.00 2.15 6.40
C GLU A 366 20.96 3.13 6.97
N TRP A 367 20.28 2.79 8.06
CA TRP A 367 19.34 3.71 8.68
C TRP A 367 20.02 5.02 9.09
N ALA A 368 19.55 6.11 8.48
CA ALA A 368 20.18 7.41 8.57
C ALA A 368 19.52 8.32 9.64
N SER A 369 20.35 9.12 10.29
CA SER A 369 19.91 10.24 11.13
C SER A 369 19.37 11.39 10.26
N PRO A 370 18.71 12.43 10.85
CA PRO A 370 18.11 13.55 10.10
C PRO A 370 19.08 14.34 9.22
N ASP A 371 20.39 14.28 9.49
CA ASP A 371 21.44 14.92 8.66
C ASP A 371 21.95 14.04 7.52
N GLY A 372 21.34 12.85 7.32
CA GLY A 372 21.71 11.91 6.27
C GLY A 372 22.90 11.00 6.60
N THR A 373 23.46 11.08 7.81
CA THR A 373 24.54 10.18 8.21
C THR A 373 23.97 8.79 8.53
N GLN A 374 24.48 7.74 7.88
CA GLN A 374 24.12 6.34 8.16
C GLN A 374 24.69 5.89 9.50
N PHE A 375 24.04 4.93 10.17
CA PHE A 375 24.53 4.32 11.41
C PHE A 375 25.92 3.69 11.20
N GLY A 376 26.07 2.92 10.15
CA GLY A 376 27.31 2.32 9.71
C GLY A 376 27.69 1.05 10.48
N GLN A 377 28.49 0.21 9.81
CA GLN A 377 28.93 -1.08 10.36
C GLN A 377 29.84 -0.93 11.59
N ASP A 378 30.69 0.11 11.65
CA ASP A 378 31.61 0.33 12.77
C ASP A 378 30.87 0.49 14.10
N ARG A 379 29.76 1.26 14.11
CA ARG A 379 28.94 1.44 15.31
C ARG A 379 28.21 0.16 15.71
N LEU A 380 27.74 -0.62 14.69
CA LEU A 380 27.12 -1.91 14.92
C LEU A 380 28.09 -2.87 15.60
N VAL A 381 29.31 -3.02 15.06
CA VAL A 381 30.38 -3.84 15.61
C VAL A 381 30.76 -3.41 17.03
N ASP A 382 30.83 -2.10 17.28
CA ASP A 382 31.14 -1.55 18.60
C ASP A 382 30.08 -1.93 19.65
N VAL A 383 28.77 -1.85 19.29
CA VAL A 383 27.68 -2.28 20.19
C VAL A 383 27.77 -3.78 20.48
N VAL A 384 27.95 -4.62 19.47
CA VAL A 384 28.06 -6.07 19.64
C VAL A 384 29.27 -6.42 20.52
N THR A 385 30.43 -5.81 20.27
CA THR A 385 31.68 -6.09 21.02
C THR A 385 31.56 -5.71 22.47
N ARG A 386 30.91 -4.58 22.78
CA ARG A 386 30.69 -4.15 24.17
C ARG A 386 29.77 -5.08 24.95
N HIS A 387 28.83 -5.69 24.27
CA HIS A 387 27.78 -6.51 24.90
C HIS A 387 27.94 -8.03 24.60
N ARG A 388 29.14 -8.43 24.15
CA ARG A 388 29.45 -9.82 23.73
C ARG A 388 29.13 -10.90 24.77
N ASP A 389 29.08 -10.55 26.03
CA ASP A 389 28.85 -11.50 27.13
C ASP A 389 27.36 -11.75 27.39
N LEU A 390 26.47 -10.94 26.78
CA LEU A 390 25.02 -11.10 26.89
C LEU A 390 24.49 -12.21 25.98
N PRO A 391 23.25 -12.70 26.19
CA PRO A 391 22.57 -13.57 25.26
C PRO A 391 22.43 -12.94 23.87
N ALA A 392 22.47 -13.78 22.83
CA ALA A 392 22.39 -13.36 21.44
C ALA A 392 21.14 -12.49 21.14
N ALA A 393 19.99 -12.84 21.69
CA ALA A 393 18.75 -12.07 21.53
C ALA A 393 18.84 -10.67 22.16
N ASP A 394 19.52 -10.54 23.31
CA ASP A 394 19.73 -9.24 23.98
C ASP A 394 20.70 -8.36 23.21
N ILE A 395 21.74 -8.95 22.60
CA ILE A 395 22.67 -8.23 21.72
C ILE A 395 21.92 -7.64 20.52
N ILE A 396 21.10 -8.42 19.83
CA ILE A 396 20.31 -7.94 18.68
C ILE A 396 19.43 -6.75 19.10
N ARG A 397 18.73 -6.88 20.23
CA ARG A 397 17.86 -5.81 20.73
C ARG A 397 18.64 -4.54 21.02
N LEU A 398 19.80 -4.63 21.66
CA LEU A 398 20.66 -3.48 21.96
C LEU A 398 21.20 -2.80 20.70
N VAL A 399 21.51 -3.57 19.65
CA VAL A 399 21.89 -3.00 18.34
C VAL A 399 20.71 -2.23 17.75
N TYR A 400 19.51 -2.80 17.73
CA TYR A 400 18.32 -2.12 17.22
C TYR A 400 18.00 -0.84 18.02
N ASP A 401 18.07 -0.89 19.33
CA ASP A 401 17.86 0.28 20.19
C ASP A 401 18.90 1.38 19.89
N ALA A 402 20.16 1.01 19.69
CA ALA A 402 21.23 1.96 19.36
C ALA A 402 20.98 2.62 17.98
N VAL A 403 20.57 1.85 16.97
CA VAL A 403 20.19 2.36 15.64
C VAL A 403 19.00 3.30 15.75
N SER A 404 17.95 2.90 16.45
CA SER A 404 16.73 3.69 16.63
C SER A 404 17.01 5.03 17.35
N VAL A 405 17.86 5.02 18.39
CA VAL A 405 18.30 6.24 19.09
C VAL A 405 19.13 7.14 18.17
N PHE A 406 20.02 6.56 17.36
CA PHE A 406 20.83 7.30 16.40
C PHE A 406 19.98 7.94 15.30
N ALA A 407 18.97 7.23 14.81
CA ALA A 407 18.04 7.69 13.77
C ALA A 407 17.17 8.88 14.23
N ARG A 408 17.03 9.15 15.52
CA ARG A 408 16.34 10.34 16.08
C ARG A 408 14.94 10.56 15.52
N GLY A 409 14.21 9.47 15.26
CA GLY A 409 12.82 9.50 14.78
C GLY A 409 12.66 9.64 13.28
N THR A 410 13.72 9.52 12.48
CA THR A 410 13.57 9.29 11.03
C THR A 410 12.82 7.96 10.81
N LYS A 411 11.96 7.92 9.79
CA LYS A 411 11.27 6.66 9.44
C LYS A 411 12.31 5.61 9.05
N GLN A 412 12.12 4.37 9.51
CA GLN A 412 12.86 3.21 9.03
C GLN A 412 12.63 3.08 7.51
N ALA A 413 13.70 3.06 6.74
CA ALA A 413 13.64 3.05 5.27
C ALA A 413 13.62 1.65 4.70
N ASP A 414 14.24 0.67 5.39
CA ASP A 414 14.32 -0.72 4.99
C ASP A 414 14.14 -1.67 6.17
N ASP A 415 13.91 -2.96 5.89
CA ASP A 415 13.71 -3.99 6.89
C ASP A 415 14.98 -4.21 7.72
N CYS A 416 14.82 -4.39 9.03
CA CYS A 416 15.93 -4.71 9.91
C CYS A 416 15.86 -6.17 10.34
N THR A 417 16.76 -7.00 9.83
CA THR A 417 16.82 -8.41 10.19
C THR A 417 18.21 -8.81 10.65
N ALA A 418 18.29 -9.58 11.72
CA ALA A 418 19.54 -10.04 12.31
C ALA A 418 19.48 -11.50 12.73
N VAL A 419 20.59 -12.21 12.55
CA VAL A 419 20.84 -13.53 13.14
C VAL A 419 22.19 -13.52 13.81
N ILE A 420 22.24 -13.94 15.07
CA ILE A 420 23.49 -14.17 15.84
C ILE A 420 23.56 -15.62 16.23
N VAL A 421 24.71 -16.23 15.94
CA VAL A 421 25.06 -17.61 16.34
C VAL A 421 26.28 -17.55 17.23
N LYS A 422 26.11 -17.81 18.51
CA LYS A 422 27.16 -17.69 19.53
C LYS A 422 27.49 -19.08 20.11
N ARG A 423 28.76 -19.45 20.10
CA ARG A 423 29.23 -20.64 20.84
C ARG A 423 29.45 -20.29 22.31
N THR A 424 28.76 -20.96 23.21
CA THR A 424 28.85 -20.67 24.65
C THR A 424 30.17 -21.18 25.25
N THR A 425 30.64 -20.55 26.34
CA THR A 425 31.92 -20.89 27.01
C THR A 425 31.79 -21.91 28.12
N GLY A 426 30.60 -22.39 28.44
CA GLY A 426 30.31 -23.36 29.50
C GLY A 426 29.40 -24.49 29.07
N PRO A 427 29.27 -25.54 29.86
CA PRO A 427 28.29 -26.56 29.60
C PRO A 427 26.89 -25.94 29.60
N ALA A 428 26.09 -26.29 28.59
CA ALA A 428 24.70 -25.90 28.47
C ALA A 428 23.86 -26.36 29.66
#